data_ad1e9e874ebba9daa2b74ef61cf1af50
#
_entry.id   ad1e9e874ebba9daa2b74ef61cf1af50
#
_cell.length_a   1.000
_cell.length_b   1.000
_cell.length_c   1.000
_cell.angle_alpha   90.00
_cell.angle_beta   90.00
_cell.angle_gamma   90.00
#
_symmetry.space_group_name_H-M   'P 1'
#
loop_
_entity.id
_entity.type
_entity.pdbx_description
1 polymer ?
#
loop_
_entity_poly.entity_id
_entity_poly.type
_entity_poly.pdbx_seq_one_letter_code
_entity_poly.pdbx_strand_id
1 'polypeptide(L)'
;VAMKVVAPKGEKKVRFEVVESTTENSFGFDPTGFSKAGNATCPFCGTVADSDYVKAYGIDQGYGRQGMATVCVRPKRTGKVYVEHAEALHDKQSIEERLASIEKTNQISRLNEPLEANPRSFDVQRYGFNFWDRVYTDRQMLIHLSIAGKLRAAWKIISKVTSDSDRACALFTSVALSFSRLVSVHNAFAFIHSGRETLEGPWGHGKFPMSWDYAEANIFSGVTASYDNALDWACHVYSTIHSLGSSAIVASGTATNLPFPDDSMDAVITDPPYYDSVSYSNLADAFYVWLKRHIGHVHPEHFASQLTPKQGEAIADFYRHGDNKSAASKAYESLMGDSLREAQRVLKPGGAIAIVYAHKTTLGWATLVDALRSSGFTIVEAWPLVTEMKGGRKKVDKAMLASSIFLIARKREYSSAGSYEDEVRSDLERIVRERVDSLWKMGITGADLVIAAVGAGLRAFTRFSCVEYANGEEVPAEKFLAEVEGVVLETLLEKIFGVTG
;
A
#
# COMPACT_ATOMS: atom_id res chain seq x y z
N VAL A 1 -0.23 13.60 -23.17
CA VAL A 1 -1.64 13.93 -23.48
C VAL A 1 -2.18 14.83 -22.41
N ALA A 2 -2.89 15.90 -22.78
CA ALA A 2 -3.52 16.84 -21.85
C ALA A 2 -4.88 17.27 -22.36
N MET A 3 -5.76 17.75 -21.47
CA MET A 3 -6.99 18.42 -21.85
C MET A 3 -6.77 19.92 -21.92
N LYS A 4 -7.11 20.53 -23.05
CA LYS A 4 -7.12 21.96 -23.25
C LYS A 4 -8.51 22.51 -22.94
N VAL A 5 -8.58 23.47 -22.03
CA VAL A 5 -9.82 24.20 -21.75
C VAL A 5 -10.05 25.24 -22.83
N VAL A 6 -11.20 25.19 -23.46
CA VAL A 6 -11.62 26.15 -24.47
C VAL A 6 -12.85 26.89 -23.97
N ALA A 7 -12.76 28.22 -23.95
CA ALA A 7 -13.85 29.12 -23.56
C ALA A 7 -14.36 29.88 -24.79
N PRO A 8 -15.38 29.39 -25.51
CA PRO A 8 -15.90 30.00 -26.73
C PRO A 8 -16.53 31.38 -26.42
N LYS A 9 -16.25 32.39 -27.23
CA LYS A 9 -16.84 33.71 -27.07
C LYS A 9 -18.37 33.63 -27.20
N GLY A 10 -19.06 34.21 -26.22
CA GLY A 10 -20.53 34.25 -26.19
C GLY A 10 -21.19 33.00 -25.56
N GLU A 11 -20.45 31.99 -25.24
CA GLU A 11 -20.92 30.83 -24.46
C GLU A 11 -20.63 31.03 -22.97
N LYS A 12 -21.41 30.36 -22.09
CA LYS A 12 -21.16 30.31 -20.65
C LYS A 12 -20.66 28.93 -20.18
N LYS A 13 -20.35 28.06 -21.14
CA LYS A 13 -19.90 26.68 -20.89
C LYS A 13 -18.55 26.47 -21.57
N VAL A 14 -17.61 25.91 -20.81
CA VAL A 14 -16.32 25.48 -21.37
C VAL A 14 -16.47 24.21 -22.18
N ARG A 15 -15.57 24.04 -23.15
CA ARG A 15 -15.32 22.78 -23.86
C ARG A 15 -13.91 22.29 -23.53
N PHE A 16 -13.67 21.02 -23.73
CA PHE A 16 -12.37 20.39 -23.51
C PHE A 16 -11.94 19.72 -24.81
N GLU A 17 -10.69 19.96 -25.19
CA GLU A 17 -10.05 19.32 -26.34
C GLU A 17 -8.90 18.45 -25.85
N VAL A 18 -8.80 17.21 -26.35
CA VAL A 18 -7.66 16.36 -26.09
C VAL A 18 -6.52 16.71 -27.01
N VAL A 19 -5.37 17.05 -26.43
CA VAL A 19 -4.16 17.40 -27.17
C VAL A 19 -3.06 16.39 -26.87
N GLU A 20 -2.52 15.78 -27.92
CA GLU A 20 -1.35 14.90 -27.83
C GLU A 20 -0.08 15.68 -28.17
N SER A 21 0.98 15.47 -27.44
CA SER A 21 2.29 16.06 -27.69
C SER A 21 3.42 15.15 -27.22
N THR A 22 4.59 15.27 -27.82
CA THR A 22 5.79 14.50 -27.44
C THR A 22 6.47 15.02 -26.18
N THR A 23 6.26 16.29 -25.84
CA THR A 23 6.82 16.93 -24.64
C THR A 23 5.80 17.86 -24.00
N GLU A 24 5.90 18.12 -22.70
CA GLU A 24 5.02 19.07 -21.99
C GLU A 24 5.13 20.49 -22.56
N ASN A 25 6.31 20.91 -22.95
CA ASN A 25 6.56 22.26 -23.49
C ASN A 25 5.96 22.46 -24.89
N SER A 26 5.62 21.41 -25.61
CA SER A 26 5.08 21.49 -26.98
C SER A 26 3.56 21.50 -27.06
N PHE A 27 2.84 21.55 -25.95
CA PHE A 27 1.38 21.71 -25.94
C PHE A 27 0.90 23.08 -26.43
N GLY A 28 1.74 24.12 -26.31
CA GLY A 28 1.33 25.50 -26.66
C GLY A 28 0.32 26.13 -25.70
N PHE A 29 0.03 25.49 -24.58
CA PHE A 29 -0.80 25.97 -23.49
C PHE A 29 -0.35 25.29 -22.17
N ASP A 30 -0.71 25.90 -21.03
CA ASP A 30 -0.51 25.29 -19.71
C ASP A 30 -1.73 24.43 -19.35
N PRO A 31 -1.62 23.11 -19.25
CA PRO A 31 -2.72 22.25 -18.86
C PRO A 31 -3.29 22.56 -17.46
N THR A 32 -2.49 23.18 -16.59
CA THR A 32 -2.87 23.58 -15.23
C THR A 32 -3.27 25.03 -15.10
N GLY A 33 -3.31 25.80 -16.21
CA GLY A 33 -3.46 27.25 -16.24
C GLY A 33 -4.71 27.82 -15.57
N PHE A 34 -5.75 27.00 -15.40
CA PHE A 34 -6.99 27.38 -14.73
C PHE A 34 -7.11 26.81 -13.30
N SER A 35 -6.13 26.07 -12.81
CA SER A 35 -6.11 25.48 -11.47
C SER A 35 -4.73 25.58 -10.85
N LYS A 36 -4.61 26.27 -9.72
CA LYS A 36 -3.34 26.38 -8.99
C LYS A 36 -3.57 26.30 -7.49
N ALA A 37 -2.91 25.35 -6.81
CA ALA A 37 -3.00 25.15 -5.37
C ALA A 37 -4.45 25.02 -4.84
N GLY A 38 -5.34 24.42 -5.63
CA GLY A 38 -6.77 24.27 -5.30
C GLY A 38 -7.66 25.45 -5.68
N ASN A 39 -7.10 26.59 -6.10
CA ASN A 39 -7.86 27.71 -6.62
C ASN A 39 -8.27 27.45 -8.06
N ALA A 40 -9.43 27.99 -8.48
CA ALA A 40 -9.91 27.90 -9.85
C ALA A 40 -9.99 29.28 -10.50
N THR A 41 -9.47 29.41 -11.72
CA THR A 41 -9.57 30.66 -12.50
C THR A 41 -10.64 30.50 -13.57
N CYS A 42 -11.59 31.43 -13.62
CA CYS A 42 -12.61 31.41 -14.66
C CYS A 42 -11.99 31.70 -16.05
N PRO A 43 -12.13 30.79 -17.03
CA PRO A 43 -11.53 30.97 -18.34
C PRO A 43 -12.21 32.06 -19.19
N PHE A 44 -13.38 32.56 -18.79
CA PHE A 44 -14.10 33.63 -19.49
C PHE A 44 -13.78 35.02 -19.00
N CYS A 45 -13.63 35.20 -17.68
CA CYS A 45 -13.46 36.56 -17.10
C CYS A 45 -12.19 36.70 -16.23
N GLY A 46 -11.45 35.64 -16.01
CA GLY A 46 -10.22 35.67 -15.22
C GLY A 46 -10.42 35.73 -13.70
N THR A 47 -11.67 35.78 -13.21
CA THR A 47 -11.93 35.77 -11.76
C THR A 47 -11.38 34.50 -11.12
N VAL A 48 -10.71 34.64 -9.98
CA VAL A 48 -10.15 33.52 -9.21
C VAL A 48 -11.07 33.22 -8.05
N ALA A 49 -11.52 31.98 -7.97
CA ALA A 49 -12.17 31.38 -6.82
C ALA A 49 -11.10 30.68 -5.96
N ASP A 50 -11.10 30.93 -4.65
CA ASP A 50 -10.16 30.27 -3.75
C ASP A 50 -10.52 28.80 -3.50
N SER A 51 -9.57 28.06 -2.93
CA SER A 51 -9.72 26.62 -2.70
C SER A 51 -10.89 26.27 -1.79
N ASP A 52 -11.26 27.13 -0.85
CA ASP A 52 -12.33 26.84 0.10
C ASP A 52 -13.70 27.04 -0.56
N TYR A 53 -13.83 28.07 -1.40
CA TYR A 53 -15.00 28.24 -2.24
C TYR A 53 -15.17 27.05 -3.22
N VAL A 54 -14.09 26.62 -3.88
CA VAL A 54 -14.12 25.49 -4.82
C VAL A 54 -14.56 24.21 -4.12
N LYS A 55 -14.05 23.95 -2.91
CA LYS A 55 -14.45 22.80 -2.08
C LYS A 55 -15.92 22.90 -1.68
N ALA A 56 -16.34 24.03 -1.11
CA ALA A 56 -17.73 24.24 -0.65
C ALA A 56 -18.71 24.06 -1.80
N TYR A 57 -18.43 24.67 -2.96
CA TYR A 57 -19.25 24.53 -4.15
C TYR A 57 -19.31 23.07 -4.65
N GLY A 58 -18.17 22.38 -4.69
CA GLY A 58 -18.10 20.99 -5.14
C GLY A 58 -18.82 20.02 -4.19
N ILE A 59 -18.80 20.28 -2.89
CA ILE A 59 -19.54 19.51 -1.88
C ILE A 59 -21.06 19.70 -2.05
N ASP A 60 -21.51 20.94 -2.28
CA ASP A 60 -22.93 21.29 -2.39
C ASP A 60 -23.53 20.94 -3.77
N GLN A 61 -22.86 21.33 -4.84
CA GLN A 61 -23.35 21.20 -6.23
C GLN A 61 -22.79 19.98 -6.98
N GLY A 62 -21.80 19.30 -6.40
CA GLY A 62 -21.04 18.25 -7.06
C GLY A 62 -19.94 18.80 -7.98
N TYR A 63 -18.89 17.99 -8.16
CA TYR A 63 -17.83 18.29 -9.12
C TYR A 63 -18.23 17.82 -10.51
N GLY A 64 -18.02 18.68 -11.53
CA GLY A 64 -18.15 18.30 -12.92
C GLY A 64 -17.16 17.20 -13.25
N ARG A 65 -17.66 16.00 -13.53
CA ARG A 65 -16.83 14.86 -13.92
C ARG A 65 -16.68 14.84 -15.43
N GLN A 66 -15.75 15.62 -15.91
CA GLN A 66 -15.42 15.55 -17.33
C GLN A 66 -14.29 14.55 -17.50
N GLY A 67 -14.64 13.38 -18.06
CA GLY A 67 -13.68 12.35 -18.36
C GLY A 67 -12.68 12.83 -19.40
N MET A 68 -11.41 12.72 -19.07
CA MET A 68 -10.36 12.82 -20.06
C MET A 68 -10.27 11.50 -20.81
N ALA A 69 -10.36 11.56 -22.11
CA ALA A 69 -9.95 10.59 -23.09
C ALA A 69 -10.07 9.09 -22.75
N THR A 70 -10.91 8.41 -23.46
CA THR A 70 -10.90 6.95 -23.50
C THR A 70 -9.64 6.46 -24.20
N VAL A 71 -8.86 5.61 -23.53
CA VAL A 71 -7.68 5.00 -24.15
C VAL A 71 -8.12 3.90 -25.10
N CYS A 72 -7.89 4.10 -26.40
CA CYS A 72 -8.17 3.10 -27.42
C CYS A 72 -6.86 2.62 -28.07
N VAL A 73 -6.85 1.39 -28.57
CA VAL A 73 -5.72 0.87 -29.37
C VAL A 73 -5.99 1.17 -30.83
N ARG A 74 -5.01 1.72 -31.53
CA ARG A 74 -5.04 1.83 -32.98
C ARG A 74 -5.01 0.44 -33.61
N PRO A 75 -5.80 0.18 -34.67
CA PRO A 75 -5.65 -1.03 -35.44
C PRO A 75 -4.18 -1.20 -35.88
N LYS A 76 -3.63 -2.43 -35.80
CA LYS A 76 -2.28 -2.80 -36.22
C LYS A 76 -1.12 -2.33 -35.30
N ARG A 77 -1.31 -2.24 -33.99
CA ARG A 77 -0.25 -2.00 -32.99
C ARG A 77 0.52 -0.67 -33.12
N THR A 78 -0.08 0.37 -33.68
CA THR A 78 0.59 1.66 -33.91
C THR A 78 0.45 2.65 -32.76
N GLY A 79 0.11 2.21 -31.55
CA GLY A 79 0.00 3.05 -30.34
C GLY A 79 -1.45 3.24 -29.86
N LYS A 80 -1.58 4.04 -28.82
CA LYS A 80 -2.87 4.39 -28.19
C LYS A 80 -3.47 5.60 -28.85
N VAL A 81 -4.81 5.69 -28.84
CA VAL A 81 -5.57 6.86 -29.28
C VAL A 81 -6.32 7.39 -28.07
N TYR A 82 -6.24 8.68 -27.86
CA TYR A 82 -6.95 9.40 -26.82
C TYR A 82 -8.06 10.20 -27.51
N VAL A 83 -9.29 10.03 -27.07
CA VAL A 83 -10.45 10.67 -27.68
C VAL A 83 -11.19 11.51 -26.66
N GLU A 84 -11.77 12.60 -27.16
CA GLU A 84 -12.67 13.42 -26.36
C GLU A 84 -13.90 12.61 -25.99
N HIS A 85 -14.44 12.96 -24.87
CA HIS A 85 -15.66 12.38 -24.39
C HIS A 85 -16.84 13.04 -25.12
N ALA A 86 -17.39 12.40 -26.12
CA ALA A 86 -18.54 12.93 -26.84
C ALA A 86 -19.78 12.98 -25.93
N GLU A 87 -20.46 14.14 -25.87
CA GLU A 87 -21.70 14.33 -25.09
C GLU A 87 -22.78 13.31 -25.43
N ALA A 88 -22.84 12.85 -26.69
CA ALA A 88 -23.78 11.85 -27.16
C ALA A 88 -23.64 10.45 -26.52
N LEU A 89 -22.48 10.15 -25.90
CA LEU A 89 -22.24 8.91 -25.14
C LEU A 89 -22.70 9.02 -23.68
N HIS A 90 -23.29 10.14 -23.30
CA HIS A 90 -23.67 10.48 -21.92
C HIS A 90 -25.18 10.61 -21.74
N ASP A 91 -25.96 9.75 -22.31
CA ASP A 91 -27.34 9.65 -21.89
C ASP A 91 -27.39 9.07 -20.46
N LYS A 92 -27.39 9.98 -19.49
CA LYS A 92 -27.48 9.63 -18.07
C LYS A 92 -28.68 8.77 -17.77
N GLN A 93 -29.81 9.03 -18.46
CA GLN A 93 -31.02 8.26 -18.28
C GLN A 93 -30.84 6.82 -18.76
N SER A 94 -30.25 6.62 -19.93
CA SER A 94 -29.96 5.28 -20.46
C SER A 94 -28.98 4.50 -19.59
N ILE A 95 -27.98 5.15 -19.04
CA ILE A 95 -27.04 4.51 -18.09
C ILE A 95 -27.77 4.12 -16.80
N GLU A 96 -28.61 5.00 -16.26
CA GLU A 96 -29.37 4.73 -15.04
C GLU A 96 -30.37 3.59 -15.24
N GLU A 97 -31.07 3.54 -16.35
CA GLU A 97 -31.97 2.44 -16.69
C GLU A 97 -31.24 1.10 -16.81
N ARG A 98 -30.03 1.10 -17.37
CA ARG A 98 -29.17 -0.10 -17.46
C ARG A 98 -28.68 -0.53 -16.10
N LEU A 99 -28.22 0.41 -15.25
CA LEU A 99 -27.81 0.13 -13.88
C LEU A 99 -28.95 -0.52 -13.10
N ALA A 100 -30.15 0.09 -13.12
CA ALA A 100 -31.32 -0.45 -12.45
C ALA A 100 -31.73 -1.85 -12.98
N SER A 101 -31.61 -2.07 -14.30
CA SER A 101 -31.86 -3.38 -14.89
C SER A 101 -30.88 -4.45 -14.41
N ILE A 102 -29.59 -4.11 -14.32
CA ILE A 102 -28.56 -5.04 -13.82
C ILE A 102 -28.78 -5.36 -12.36
N GLU A 103 -29.06 -4.36 -11.53
CA GLU A 103 -29.36 -4.53 -10.11
C GLU A 103 -30.53 -5.50 -9.90
N LYS A 104 -31.64 -5.26 -10.60
CA LYS A 104 -32.84 -6.10 -10.53
C LYS A 104 -32.60 -7.52 -11.01
N THR A 105 -31.97 -7.67 -12.18
CA THR A 105 -31.79 -8.98 -12.84
C THR A 105 -30.82 -9.88 -12.10
N ASN A 106 -29.74 -9.30 -11.56
CA ASN A 106 -28.67 -10.06 -10.92
C ASN A 106 -28.74 -10.04 -9.39
N GLN A 107 -29.66 -9.28 -8.80
CA GLN A 107 -29.76 -9.06 -7.34
C GLN A 107 -28.43 -8.57 -6.75
N ILE A 108 -27.80 -7.59 -7.42
CA ILE A 108 -26.54 -6.97 -7.02
C ILE A 108 -26.80 -5.48 -6.82
N SER A 109 -26.57 -4.95 -5.63
CA SER A 109 -26.71 -3.51 -5.35
C SER A 109 -25.48 -2.73 -5.80
N ARG A 110 -25.68 -1.46 -6.17
CA ARG A 110 -24.60 -0.47 -6.28
C ARG A 110 -23.86 -0.33 -4.97
N LEU A 111 -22.70 0.32 -5.05
CA LEU A 111 -21.97 0.70 -3.86
C LEU A 111 -22.78 1.71 -3.04
N ASN A 112 -22.85 1.49 -1.74
CA ASN A 112 -23.46 2.41 -0.77
C ASN A 112 -22.67 2.42 0.55
N GLU A 113 -21.52 1.76 0.55
CA GLU A 113 -20.64 1.70 1.70
C GLU A 113 -19.95 3.07 1.90
N PRO A 114 -19.86 3.56 3.14
CA PRO A 114 -19.14 4.80 3.44
C PRO A 114 -17.63 4.57 3.34
N LEU A 115 -16.88 5.63 2.99
CA LEU A 115 -15.46 5.68 3.31
C LEU A 115 -15.30 5.90 4.81
N GLU A 116 -14.41 5.13 5.44
CA GLU A 116 -14.12 5.35 6.86
C GLU A 116 -13.59 6.78 7.08
N ALA A 117 -14.03 7.43 8.15
CA ALA A 117 -13.60 8.79 8.48
C ALA A 117 -12.12 8.79 8.91
N ASN A 118 -11.22 8.83 7.95
CA ASN A 118 -9.78 8.83 8.17
C ASN A 118 -9.08 9.75 7.15
N PRO A 119 -8.88 11.04 7.49
CA PRO A 119 -8.24 11.99 6.59
C PRO A 119 -6.79 11.64 6.22
N ARG A 120 -6.16 10.74 6.96
CA ARG A 120 -4.81 10.23 6.64
C ARG A 120 -4.85 9.27 5.47
N SER A 121 -5.86 8.39 5.43
CA SER A 121 -6.05 7.40 4.35
C SER A 121 -6.80 7.98 3.15
N PHE A 122 -7.69 8.95 3.36
CA PHE A 122 -8.62 9.45 2.36
C PHE A 122 -8.61 10.98 2.25
N ASP A 123 -7.70 11.54 1.47
CA ASP A 123 -7.69 12.99 1.18
C ASP A 123 -8.98 13.45 0.49
N VAL A 124 -9.64 12.57 -0.26
CA VAL A 124 -10.87 12.86 -1.02
C VAL A 124 -12.06 13.25 -0.14
N GLN A 125 -12.08 12.84 1.13
CA GLN A 125 -13.17 13.19 2.06
C GLN A 125 -13.27 14.71 2.32
N ARG A 126 -12.15 15.42 2.26
CA ARG A 126 -12.11 16.89 2.38
C ARG A 126 -12.87 17.58 1.25
N TYR A 127 -13.20 16.85 0.21
CA TYR A 127 -13.90 17.31 -0.99
C TYR A 127 -15.29 16.68 -1.12
N GLY A 128 -15.83 16.07 -0.04
CA GLY A 128 -17.18 15.51 -0.02
C GLY A 128 -17.34 14.10 -0.57
N PHE A 129 -16.25 13.40 -0.87
CA PHE A 129 -16.30 12.00 -1.30
C PHE A 129 -16.34 11.10 -0.07
N ASN A 130 -17.53 10.90 0.50
CA ASN A 130 -17.74 10.19 1.75
C ASN A 130 -18.26 8.74 1.55
N PHE A 131 -18.52 8.33 0.32
CA PHE A 131 -19.03 7.00 -0.03
C PHE A 131 -18.27 6.43 -1.22
N TRP A 132 -18.15 5.10 -1.27
CA TRP A 132 -17.43 4.40 -2.34
C TRP A 132 -18.09 4.56 -3.71
N ASP A 133 -19.40 4.78 -3.79
CA ASP A 133 -20.08 5.07 -5.07
C ASP A 133 -19.56 6.35 -5.74
N ARG A 134 -19.15 7.34 -4.93
CA ARG A 134 -18.64 8.62 -5.42
C ARG A 134 -17.25 8.53 -6.07
N VAL A 135 -16.55 7.43 -5.83
CA VAL A 135 -15.21 7.16 -6.42
C VAL A 135 -15.31 6.79 -7.90
N TYR A 136 -16.49 6.46 -8.39
CA TYR A 136 -16.73 6.00 -9.76
C TYR A 136 -17.64 6.96 -10.51
N THR A 137 -17.43 7.05 -11.84
CA THR A 137 -18.45 7.64 -12.75
C THR A 137 -19.57 6.63 -12.99
N ASP A 138 -20.73 7.12 -13.47
CA ASP A 138 -21.85 6.22 -13.78
C ASP A 138 -21.48 5.16 -14.83
N ARG A 139 -20.59 5.49 -15.77
CA ARG A 139 -20.06 4.55 -16.76
C ARG A 139 -19.16 3.49 -16.11
N GLN A 140 -18.27 3.91 -15.23
CA GLN A 140 -17.39 2.98 -14.50
C GLN A 140 -18.22 2.08 -13.58
N MET A 141 -19.23 2.62 -12.90
CA MET A 141 -20.18 1.85 -12.12
C MET A 141 -20.91 0.81 -12.99
N LEU A 142 -21.35 1.20 -14.19
CA LEU A 142 -22.00 0.29 -15.14
C LEU A 142 -21.05 -0.85 -15.57
N ILE A 143 -19.78 -0.55 -15.83
CA ILE A 143 -18.77 -1.56 -16.16
C ILE A 143 -18.65 -2.59 -15.03
N HIS A 144 -18.40 -2.13 -13.80
CA HIS A 144 -18.16 -3.02 -12.66
C HIS A 144 -19.41 -3.85 -12.31
N LEU A 145 -20.59 -3.27 -12.31
CA LEU A 145 -21.84 -4.01 -12.09
C LEU A 145 -22.13 -5.01 -13.20
N SER A 146 -21.82 -4.66 -14.46
CA SER A 146 -21.93 -5.60 -15.58
C SER A 146 -21.01 -6.80 -15.40
N ILE A 147 -19.77 -6.58 -14.98
CA ILE A 147 -18.80 -7.63 -14.66
C ILE A 147 -19.35 -8.51 -13.52
N ALA A 148 -19.85 -7.93 -12.43
CA ALA A 148 -20.42 -8.68 -11.32
C ALA A 148 -21.59 -9.55 -11.77
N GLY A 149 -22.48 -9.03 -12.64
CA GLY A 149 -23.58 -9.79 -13.23
C GLY A 149 -23.11 -10.96 -14.11
N LYS A 150 -22.07 -10.74 -14.92
CA LYS A 150 -21.46 -11.78 -15.74
C LYS A 150 -20.75 -12.85 -14.92
N LEU A 151 -20.10 -12.48 -13.84
CA LEU A 151 -19.51 -13.42 -12.88
C LEU A 151 -20.56 -14.31 -12.23
N ARG A 152 -21.71 -13.78 -11.82
CA ARG A 152 -22.82 -14.61 -11.34
C ARG A 152 -23.33 -15.61 -12.38
N ALA A 153 -23.41 -15.20 -13.64
CA ALA A 153 -23.76 -16.11 -14.73
C ALA A 153 -22.67 -17.18 -14.95
N ALA A 154 -21.41 -16.79 -14.90
CA ALA A 154 -20.28 -17.72 -15.03
C ALA A 154 -20.26 -18.76 -13.89
N TRP A 155 -20.53 -18.36 -12.64
CA TRP A 155 -20.67 -19.28 -11.52
C TRP A 155 -21.72 -20.38 -11.78
N LYS A 156 -22.90 -19.99 -12.28
CA LYS A 156 -23.96 -20.94 -12.62
C LYS A 156 -23.54 -21.98 -13.67
N ILE A 157 -22.61 -21.62 -14.56
CA ILE A 157 -22.07 -22.54 -15.57
C ILE A 157 -20.99 -23.43 -14.93
N ILE A 158 -20.00 -22.81 -14.29
CA ILE A 158 -18.83 -23.50 -13.68
C ILE A 158 -19.30 -24.56 -12.67
N SER A 159 -20.23 -24.20 -11.77
CA SER A 159 -20.76 -25.10 -10.75
C SER A 159 -21.58 -26.28 -11.31
N LYS A 160 -22.04 -26.20 -12.57
CA LYS A 160 -22.75 -27.30 -13.24
C LYS A 160 -21.83 -28.24 -14.01
N VAL A 161 -20.77 -27.70 -14.62
CA VAL A 161 -19.88 -28.51 -15.48
C VAL A 161 -18.71 -29.11 -14.69
N THR A 162 -18.43 -28.59 -13.50
CA THR A 162 -17.36 -29.09 -12.63
C THR A 162 -17.98 -29.92 -11.51
N SER A 163 -17.72 -31.23 -11.50
CA SER A 163 -18.26 -32.16 -10.50
C SER A 163 -17.66 -31.96 -9.09
N ASP A 164 -16.46 -31.43 -9.01
CA ASP A 164 -15.74 -31.11 -7.77
C ASP A 164 -16.08 -29.66 -7.38
N SER A 165 -16.75 -29.48 -6.24
CA SER A 165 -17.16 -28.18 -5.72
C SER A 165 -15.99 -27.28 -5.38
N ASP A 166 -14.91 -27.82 -4.80
CA ASP A 166 -13.75 -27.05 -4.37
C ASP A 166 -12.98 -26.53 -5.58
N ARG A 167 -12.85 -27.37 -6.59
CA ARG A 167 -12.29 -26.98 -7.88
C ARG A 167 -13.14 -25.91 -8.58
N ALA A 168 -14.47 -26.04 -8.52
CA ALA A 168 -15.39 -25.03 -9.08
C ALA A 168 -15.21 -23.69 -8.37
N CYS A 169 -15.18 -23.69 -7.03
CA CYS A 169 -14.92 -22.51 -6.21
C CYS A 169 -13.56 -21.87 -6.52
N ALA A 170 -12.50 -22.67 -6.57
CA ALA A 170 -11.15 -22.20 -6.86
C ALA A 170 -11.06 -21.53 -8.25
N LEU A 171 -11.60 -22.19 -9.28
CA LEU A 171 -11.63 -21.67 -10.64
C LEU A 171 -12.42 -20.34 -10.71
N PHE A 172 -13.60 -20.32 -10.13
CA PHE A 172 -14.44 -19.11 -10.14
C PHE A 172 -13.78 -17.96 -9.38
N THR A 173 -13.23 -18.22 -8.19
CA THR A 173 -12.51 -17.25 -7.38
C THR A 173 -11.33 -16.65 -8.16
N SER A 174 -10.57 -17.51 -8.84
CA SER A 174 -9.43 -17.08 -9.67
C SER A 174 -9.84 -16.12 -10.78
N VAL A 175 -10.92 -16.44 -11.51
CA VAL A 175 -11.48 -15.57 -12.53
C VAL A 175 -11.96 -14.25 -11.93
N ALA A 176 -12.67 -14.29 -10.81
CA ALA A 176 -13.18 -13.07 -10.16
C ALA A 176 -12.06 -12.16 -9.63
N LEU A 177 -11.01 -12.74 -9.04
CA LEU A 177 -9.85 -11.98 -8.55
C LEU A 177 -9.11 -11.25 -9.68
N SER A 178 -9.10 -11.78 -10.91
CA SER A 178 -8.48 -11.09 -12.04
C SER A 178 -9.10 -9.71 -12.30
N PHE A 179 -10.39 -9.53 -12.01
CA PHE A 179 -11.09 -8.25 -12.16
C PHE A 179 -10.75 -7.21 -11.11
N SER A 180 -10.11 -7.57 -9.99
CA SER A 180 -9.59 -6.60 -9.02
C SER A 180 -8.58 -5.63 -9.66
N ARG A 181 -7.89 -6.07 -10.71
CA ARG A 181 -7.03 -5.20 -11.52
C ARG A 181 -7.81 -4.07 -12.19
N LEU A 182 -9.02 -4.35 -12.67
CA LEU A 182 -9.88 -3.32 -13.26
C LEU A 182 -10.42 -2.36 -12.21
N VAL A 183 -10.76 -2.85 -11.00
CA VAL A 183 -11.15 -1.99 -9.87
C VAL A 183 -10.04 -0.98 -9.55
N SER A 184 -8.78 -1.41 -9.61
CA SER A 184 -7.63 -0.53 -9.36
C SER A 184 -7.55 0.65 -10.32
N VAL A 185 -7.90 0.49 -11.59
CA VAL A 185 -7.65 1.48 -12.65
C VAL A 185 -8.90 2.11 -13.25
N HIS A 186 -10.08 1.48 -13.11
CA HIS A 186 -11.35 2.04 -13.61
C HIS A 186 -12.12 2.77 -12.50
N ASN A 187 -11.57 3.88 -12.03
CA ASN A 187 -12.17 4.79 -11.06
C ASN A 187 -11.89 6.24 -11.46
N ALA A 188 -12.63 7.19 -10.88
CA ALA A 188 -12.54 8.62 -11.23
C ALA A 188 -11.28 9.32 -10.68
N PHE A 189 -10.30 8.57 -10.18
CA PHE A 189 -9.02 9.06 -9.66
C PHE A 189 -7.81 8.38 -10.32
N ALA A 190 -8.07 7.51 -11.30
CA ALA A 190 -7.02 6.88 -12.10
C ALA A 190 -6.37 7.91 -13.03
N PHE A 191 -5.05 7.82 -13.19
CA PHE A 191 -4.27 8.76 -13.98
C PHE A 191 -3.41 8.05 -15.04
N ILE A 192 -2.99 8.81 -16.06
CA ILE A 192 -2.07 8.31 -17.08
C ILE A 192 -0.64 8.52 -16.61
N HIS A 193 0.13 7.45 -16.55
CA HIS A 193 1.57 7.51 -16.34
C HIS A 193 2.26 7.89 -17.67
N SER A 194 2.71 9.14 -17.78
CA SER A 194 3.24 9.70 -19.04
C SER A 194 4.42 8.91 -19.64
N GLY A 195 5.33 8.40 -18.80
CA GLY A 195 6.50 7.66 -19.28
C GLY A 195 6.23 6.23 -19.75
N ARG A 196 5.10 5.63 -19.36
CA ARG A 196 4.69 4.27 -19.76
C ARG A 196 3.42 4.26 -20.62
N GLU A 197 2.76 5.39 -20.72
CA GLU A 197 1.44 5.53 -21.36
C GLU A 197 0.43 4.50 -20.81
N THR A 198 0.50 4.19 -19.51
CA THR A 198 -0.39 3.25 -18.83
C THR A 198 -1.32 3.96 -17.89
N LEU A 199 -2.53 3.42 -17.74
CA LEU A 199 -3.44 3.85 -16.70
C LEU A 199 -3.00 3.25 -15.36
N GLU A 200 -2.86 4.09 -14.36
CA GLU A 200 -2.51 3.69 -13.00
C GLU A 200 -3.58 4.13 -11.99
N GLY A 201 -3.80 3.30 -10.98
CA GLY A 201 -4.71 3.62 -9.90
C GLY A 201 -4.09 4.58 -8.86
N PRO A 202 -4.91 5.16 -7.98
CA PRO A 202 -4.48 6.19 -7.02
C PRO A 202 -3.66 5.66 -5.84
N TRP A 203 -3.40 4.36 -5.75
CA TRP A 203 -2.91 3.65 -4.55
C TRP A 203 -1.41 3.81 -4.25
N GLY A 204 -0.62 4.40 -5.14
CA GLY A 204 0.85 4.40 -5.10
C GLY A 204 1.51 5.19 -3.97
N HIS A 205 0.75 5.80 -3.05
CA HIS A 205 1.29 6.64 -1.98
C HIS A 205 0.84 6.22 -0.57
N GLY A 206 0.31 5.01 -0.41
CA GLY A 206 -0.20 4.52 0.87
C GLY A 206 -1.47 5.23 1.37
N LYS A 207 -2.11 6.02 0.50
CA LYS A 207 -3.36 6.72 0.76
C LYS A 207 -4.14 6.92 -0.54
N PHE A 208 -5.42 7.27 -0.41
CA PHE A 208 -6.28 7.66 -1.54
C PHE A 208 -6.26 9.18 -1.70
N PRO A 209 -5.42 9.72 -2.61
CA PRO A 209 -5.27 11.16 -2.77
C PRO A 209 -6.41 11.75 -3.59
N MET A 210 -6.67 13.04 -3.43
CA MET A 210 -7.50 13.78 -4.38
C MET A 210 -6.75 13.95 -5.70
N SER A 211 -7.42 13.62 -6.80
CA SER A 211 -6.98 13.91 -8.18
C SER A 211 -8.07 14.68 -8.90
N TRP A 212 -7.69 15.74 -9.58
CA TRP A 212 -8.63 16.56 -10.34
C TRP A 212 -8.80 16.06 -11.78
N ASP A 213 -7.79 15.38 -12.29
CA ASP A 213 -7.77 14.79 -13.61
C ASP A 213 -7.83 13.26 -13.49
N TYR A 214 -8.65 12.64 -14.31
CA TYR A 214 -8.70 11.20 -14.43
C TYR A 214 -8.84 10.77 -15.88
N ALA A 215 -8.48 9.53 -16.15
CA ALA A 215 -8.62 8.94 -17.47
C ALA A 215 -9.46 7.66 -17.42
N GLU A 216 -10.26 7.43 -18.43
CA GLU A 216 -11.02 6.20 -18.59
C GLU A 216 -10.42 5.34 -19.71
N ALA A 217 -10.17 4.06 -19.43
CA ALA A 217 -9.72 3.11 -20.42
C ALA A 217 -10.92 2.37 -21.04
N ASN A 218 -10.81 2.05 -22.31
CA ASN A 218 -11.72 1.11 -22.95
C ASN A 218 -11.38 -0.31 -22.49
N ILE A 219 -12.30 -0.96 -21.77
CA ILE A 219 -12.09 -2.31 -21.23
C ILE A 219 -11.95 -3.40 -22.31
N PHE A 220 -12.30 -3.12 -23.54
CA PHE A 220 -12.18 -4.03 -24.70
C PHE A 220 -11.00 -3.68 -25.61
N SER A 221 -10.08 -2.84 -25.15
CA SER A 221 -8.97 -2.37 -25.99
C SER A 221 -7.86 -3.40 -26.23
N GLY A 222 -7.82 -4.50 -25.46
CA GLY A 222 -6.75 -5.49 -25.53
C GLY A 222 -5.38 -5.03 -25.00
N VAL A 223 -5.33 -3.85 -24.35
CA VAL A 223 -4.10 -3.30 -23.72
C VAL A 223 -4.26 -3.17 -22.21
N THR A 224 -3.28 -2.54 -21.55
CA THR A 224 -3.33 -2.25 -20.11
C THR A 224 -4.68 -1.67 -19.70
N ALA A 225 -5.24 -2.16 -18.59
CA ALA A 225 -6.58 -1.83 -18.10
C ALA A 225 -7.74 -2.41 -18.92
N SER A 226 -7.50 -3.35 -19.83
CA SER A 226 -8.56 -4.08 -20.53
C SER A 226 -8.93 -5.38 -19.81
N TYR A 227 -10.10 -5.89 -20.15
CA TYR A 227 -10.62 -7.18 -19.68
C TYR A 227 -9.68 -8.34 -20.03
N ASP A 228 -9.28 -8.44 -21.31
CA ASP A 228 -8.40 -9.51 -21.78
C ASP A 228 -7.05 -9.48 -21.05
N ASN A 229 -6.45 -8.29 -20.91
CA ASN A 229 -5.19 -8.13 -20.21
C ASN A 229 -5.27 -8.56 -18.72
N ALA A 230 -6.41 -8.33 -18.06
CA ALA A 230 -6.60 -8.77 -16.67
C ALA A 230 -6.64 -10.31 -16.57
N LEU A 231 -7.29 -10.98 -17.51
CA LEU A 231 -7.32 -12.45 -17.56
C LEU A 231 -5.96 -13.04 -17.95
N ASP A 232 -5.28 -12.48 -18.94
CA ASP A 232 -3.95 -12.95 -19.38
C ASP A 232 -2.95 -12.93 -18.24
N TRP A 233 -2.96 -11.88 -17.41
CA TRP A 233 -2.12 -11.81 -16.21
C TRP A 233 -2.43 -12.94 -15.21
N ALA A 234 -3.71 -13.21 -14.95
CA ALA A 234 -4.09 -14.31 -14.07
C ALA A 234 -3.64 -15.67 -14.64
N CYS A 235 -3.86 -15.92 -15.93
CA CYS A 235 -3.39 -17.13 -16.59
C CYS A 235 -1.87 -17.30 -16.53
N HIS A 236 -1.12 -16.20 -16.71
CA HIS A 236 0.34 -16.21 -16.59
C HIS A 236 0.81 -16.57 -15.18
N VAL A 237 0.20 -16.01 -14.15
CA VAL A 237 0.49 -16.33 -12.74
C VAL A 237 0.23 -17.81 -12.47
N TYR A 238 -0.93 -18.34 -12.88
CA TYR A 238 -1.25 -19.75 -12.66
C TYR A 238 -0.32 -20.71 -13.40
N SER A 239 0.08 -20.39 -14.62
CA SER A 239 1.06 -21.20 -15.35
C SER A 239 2.43 -21.21 -14.68
N THR A 240 2.84 -20.08 -14.10
CA THR A 240 4.10 -19.98 -13.35
C THR A 240 4.05 -20.77 -12.03
N ILE A 241 2.97 -20.64 -11.27
CA ILE A 241 2.81 -21.33 -9.98
C ILE A 241 2.76 -22.85 -10.21
N HIS A 242 2.10 -23.32 -11.26
CA HIS A 242 2.03 -24.74 -11.60
C HIS A 242 3.42 -25.38 -11.76
N SER A 243 4.40 -24.63 -12.21
CA SER A 243 5.79 -25.12 -12.39
C SER A 243 6.57 -25.29 -11.07
N LEU A 244 6.09 -24.75 -9.95
CA LEU A 244 6.82 -24.80 -8.67
C LEU A 244 6.71 -26.15 -7.94
N GLY A 245 5.82 -27.04 -8.33
CA GLY A 245 5.78 -28.45 -7.91
C GLY A 245 5.45 -28.75 -6.45
N SER A 246 5.33 -27.75 -5.58
CA SER A 246 5.04 -27.92 -4.15
C SER A 246 3.77 -27.19 -3.76
N SER A 247 2.91 -27.85 -2.96
CA SER A 247 1.72 -27.22 -2.38
C SER A 247 2.09 -26.43 -1.13
N ALA A 248 1.61 -25.19 -1.05
CA ALA A 248 1.66 -24.41 0.18
C ALA A 248 0.38 -24.64 1.01
N ILE A 249 0.52 -24.62 2.34
CA ILE A 249 -0.62 -24.53 3.25
C ILE A 249 -0.96 -23.06 3.41
N VAL A 250 -2.18 -22.67 3.02
CA VAL A 250 -2.69 -21.32 3.18
C VAL A 250 -3.82 -21.35 4.21
N ALA A 251 -3.68 -20.58 5.28
CA ALA A 251 -4.66 -20.48 6.35
C ALA A 251 -5.06 -19.02 6.57
N SER A 252 -6.35 -18.79 6.84
CA SER A 252 -6.83 -17.50 7.33
C SER A 252 -6.61 -17.41 8.83
N GLY A 253 -6.04 -16.31 9.32
CA GLY A 253 -5.72 -16.16 10.75
C GLY A 253 -5.22 -14.76 11.07
N THR A 254 -4.82 -14.59 12.32
CA THR A 254 -4.12 -13.40 12.80
C THR A 254 -2.71 -13.77 13.24
N ALA A 255 -1.75 -12.87 13.03
CA ALA A 255 -0.37 -13.07 13.50
C ALA A 255 -0.27 -13.16 15.02
N THR A 256 -1.30 -12.67 15.75
CA THR A 256 -1.37 -12.78 17.21
C THR A 256 -1.90 -14.12 17.74
N ASN A 257 -2.31 -15.03 16.83
CA ASN A 257 -2.77 -16.38 17.16
C ASN A 257 -2.64 -17.26 15.92
N LEU A 258 -1.47 -17.86 15.73
CA LEU A 258 -1.15 -18.68 14.57
C LEU A 258 -1.75 -20.11 14.70
N PRO A 259 -2.38 -20.65 13.65
CA PRO A 259 -3.00 -21.97 13.67
C PRO A 259 -1.97 -23.11 13.50
N PHE A 260 -0.81 -22.99 14.12
CA PHE A 260 0.28 -23.96 14.04
C PHE A 260 0.72 -24.41 15.44
N PRO A 261 1.16 -25.67 15.62
CA PRO A 261 1.70 -26.14 16.89
C PRO A 261 2.97 -25.39 17.31
N ASP A 262 3.29 -25.48 18.61
CA ASP A 262 4.58 -25.04 19.13
C ASP A 262 5.72 -25.76 18.41
N ASP A 263 6.85 -25.08 18.23
CA ASP A 263 8.09 -25.65 17.69
C ASP A 263 7.92 -26.41 16.35
N SER A 264 6.99 -25.94 15.50
CA SER A 264 6.66 -26.61 14.23
C SER A 264 7.34 -26.00 13.00
N MET A 265 7.75 -24.71 13.08
CA MET A 265 8.30 -23.97 11.95
C MET A 265 9.82 -23.87 12.03
N ASP A 266 10.52 -24.10 10.91
CA ASP A 266 11.96 -23.94 10.80
C ASP A 266 12.38 -22.49 10.69
N ALA A 267 11.54 -21.67 10.07
CA ALA A 267 11.75 -20.23 9.92
C ALA A 267 10.42 -19.47 9.88
N VAL A 268 10.44 -18.23 10.34
CA VAL A 268 9.39 -17.22 10.15
C VAL A 268 9.96 -16.09 9.32
N ILE A 269 9.28 -15.72 8.24
CA ILE A 269 9.68 -14.59 7.38
C ILE A 269 8.50 -13.64 7.30
N THR A 270 8.71 -12.38 7.67
CA THR A 270 7.63 -11.40 7.74
C THR A 270 8.08 -9.99 7.35
N ASP A 271 7.18 -9.25 6.75
CA ASP A 271 7.27 -7.81 6.49
C ASP A 271 6.10 -7.15 7.24
N PRO A 272 6.29 -6.79 8.52
CA PRO A 272 5.21 -6.27 9.36
C PRO A 272 4.85 -4.83 8.98
N PRO A 273 3.68 -4.32 9.37
CA PRO A 273 3.34 -2.92 9.19
C PRO A 273 4.33 -2.00 9.95
N TYR A 274 4.76 -0.92 9.29
CA TYR A 274 5.76 -0.01 9.84
C TYR A 274 5.10 1.10 10.66
N TYR A 275 4.85 0.84 11.91
CA TYR A 275 4.30 1.75 12.91
C TYR A 275 3.04 2.49 12.42
N ASP A 276 3.19 3.72 11.93
CA ASP A 276 2.11 4.59 11.47
C ASP A 276 2.09 4.78 9.94
N SER A 277 2.68 3.89 9.15
CA SER A 277 2.94 4.12 7.72
C SER A 277 1.66 4.08 6.86
N VAL A 278 1.00 2.94 6.75
CA VAL A 278 -0.13 2.71 5.85
C VAL A 278 -1.24 1.95 6.56
N SER A 279 -2.47 2.48 6.53
CA SER A 279 -3.67 1.76 6.95
C SER A 279 -4.15 0.87 5.81
N TYR A 280 -3.62 -0.35 5.74
CA TYR A 280 -3.90 -1.29 4.63
C TYR A 280 -5.37 -1.65 4.53
N SER A 281 -6.05 -1.87 5.64
CA SER A 281 -7.46 -2.22 5.65
C SER A 281 -8.35 -1.10 5.06
N ASN A 282 -8.02 0.16 5.28
CA ASN A 282 -8.73 1.28 4.67
C ASN A 282 -8.61 1.28 3.15
N LEU A 283 -7.41 1.03 2.63
CA LEU A 283 -7.19 0.96 1.19
C LEU A 283 -7.78 -0.31 0.58
N ALA A 284 -7.77 -1.41 1.32
CA ALA A 284 -8.35 -2.68 0.91
C ALA A 284 -9.88 -2.60 0.75
N ASP A 285 -10.56 -1.69 1.42
CA ASP A 285 -12.01 -1.47 1.30
C ASP A 285 -12.43 -1.26 -0.16
N ALA A 286 -11.63 -0.55 -0.96
CA ALA A 286 -11.89 -0.33 -2.37
C ALA A 286 -12.07 -1.62 -3.17
N PHE A 287 -11.29 -2.63 -2.84
CA PHE A 287 -11.36 -3.96 -3.46
C PHE A 287 -12.43 -4.83 -2.80
N TYR A 288 -12.54 -4.73 -1.48
CA TYR A 288 -13.50 -5.50 -0.68
C TYR A 288 -14.94 -5.26 -1.11
N VAL A 289 -15.36 -4.02 -1.29
CA VAL A 289 -16.73 -3.68 -1.67
C VAL A 289 -17.12 -4.25 -3.04
N TRP A 290 -16.16 -4.42 -3.96
CA TRP A 290 -16.37 -5.07 -5.24
C TRP A 290 -16.27 -6.60 -5.15
N LEU A 291 -15.28 -7.13 -4.45
CA LEU A 291 -15.16 -8.57 -4.24
C LEU A 291 -16.39 -9.15 -3.55
N LYS A 292 -16.96 -8.43 -2.58
CA LYS A 292 -18.24 -8.78 -1.95
C LYS A 292 -19.35 -8.98 -3.00
N ARG A 293 -19.39 -8.16 -4.04
CA ARG A 293 -20.35 -8.28 -5.16
C ARG A 293 -20.00 -9.38 -6.14
N HIS A 294 -18.71 -9.60 -6.36
CA HIS A 294 -18.21 -10.60 -7.30
C HIS A 294 -18.32 -12.03 -6.75
N ILE A 295 -17.78 -12.27 -5.55
CA ILE A 295 -17.59 -13.63 -4.99
C ILE A 295 -18.23 -13.83 -3.62
N GLY A 296 -18.80 -12.78 -2.99
CA GLY A 296 -19.38 -12.90 -1.65
C GLY A 296 -20.51 -13.92 -1.53
N HIS A 297 -21.16 -14.30 -2.65
CA HIS A 297 -22.17 -15.36 -2.66
C HIS A 297 -21.57 -16.79 -2.65
N VAL A 298 -20.27 -16.92 -2.93
CA VAL A 298 -19.51 -18.18 -2.86
C VAL A 298 -18.70 -18.26 -1.57
N HIS A 299 -18.26 -17.12 -1.06
CA HIS A 299 -17.46 -17.00 0.18
C HIS A 299 -18.11 -16.04 1.20
N PRO A 300 -19.35 -16.33 1.68
CA PRO A 300 -20.08 -15.40 2.54
C PRO A 300 -19.35 -15.11 3.87
N GLU A 301 -18.56 -16.06 4.37
CA GLU A 301 -17.79 -15.94 5.61
C GLU A 301 -16.75 -14.82 5.57
N HIS A 302 -16.19 -14.52 4.38
CA HIS A 302 -15.20 -13.45 4.20
C HIS A 302 -15.83 -12.08 3.95
N PHE A 303 -17.13 -12.02 3.62
CA PHE A 303 -17.82 -10.78 3.21
C PHE A 303 -19.04 -10.44 4.08
N ALA A 304 -19.07 -10.92 5.32
CA ALA A 304 -20.18 -10.67 6.25
C ALA A 304 -20.24 -9.21 6.71
N SER A 305 -19.12 -8.53 6.88
CA SER A 305 -19.07 -7.13 7.32
C SER A 305 -19.31 -6.15 6.16
N GLN A 306 -19.66 -4.90 6.50
CA GLN A 306 -19.86 -3.83 5.50
C GLN A 306 -18.54 -3.47 4.80
N LEU A 307 -17.48 -3.29 5.57
CA LEU A 307 -16.11 -3.00 5.14
C LEU A 307 -15.14 -4.04 5.73
N THR A 308 -13.88 -3.98 5.36
CA THR A 308 -12.84 -4.85 5.92
C THR A 308 -12.73 -4.71 7.44
N PRO A 309 -12.49 -5.80 8.19
CA PRO A 309 -12.18 -5.71 9.61
C PRO A 309 -10.90 -4.90 9.86
N LYS A 310 -10.95 -3.97 10.85
CA LYS A 310 -9.84 -3.05 11.12
C LYS A 310 -9.21 -3.22 12.50
N GLN A 311 -9.92 -3.87 13.42
CA GLN A 311 -9.50 -3.98 14.83
C GLN A 311 -8.22 -4.78 15.04
N GLY A 312 -7.93 -5.76 14.19
CA GLY A 312 -6.74 -6.59 14.29
C GLY A 312 -5.54 -6.07 13.48
N GLU A 313 -5.62 -4.92 12.87
CA GLU A 313 -4.52 -4.35 12.10
C GLU A 313 -3.52 -3.65 13.01
N ALA A 314 -2.25 -4.10 12.98
CA ALA A 314 -1.17 -3.52 13.77
C ALA A 314 -0.70 -2.21 13.12
N ILE A 315 -1.38 -1.12 13.44
CA ILE A 315 -1.04 0.23 12.99
C ILE A 315 -1.29 1.26 14.08
N ALA A 316 -0.37 2.23 14.22
CA ALA A 316 -0.51 3.36 15.13
C ALA A 316 -1.37 4.47 14.50
N ASP A 317 -2.64 4.16 14.22
CA ASP A 317 -3.59 5.11 13.62
C ASP A 317 -4.45 5.78 14.70
N PHE A 318 -4.13 7.02 15.04
CA PHE A 318 -4.79 7.74 16.12
C PHE A 318 -6.27 8.07 15.81
N TYR A 319 -6.70 8.16 14.55
CA TYR A 319 -8.11 8.34 14.18
C TYR A 319 -8.98 7.18 14.67
N ARG A 320 -8.44 5.96 14.70
CA ARG A 320 -9.12 4.77 15.25
C ARG A 320 -9.19 4.75 16.77
N HIS A 321 -8.46 5.64 17.42
CA HIS A 321 -8.37 5.74 18.88
C HIS A 321 -8.87 7.09 19.41
N GLY A 322 -9.83 7.73 18.71
CA GLY A 322 -10.44 8.98 19.14
C GLY A 322 -9.43 10.13 19.21
N ASP A 323 -8.57 10.24 18.20
CA ASP A 323 -7.49 11.22 18.07
C ASP A 323 -6.39 11.12 19.16
N ASN A 324 -6.31 9.99 19.87
CA ASN A 324 -5.35 9.76 20.93
C ASN A 324 -4.11 9.00 20.40
N LYS A 325 -3.03 9.74 20.20
CA LYS A 325 -1.76 9.17 19.71
C LYS A 325 -1.13 8.15 20.66
N SER A 326 -1.20 8.39 21.98
CA SER A 326 -0.64 7.47 22.98
C SER A 326 -1.38 6.13 22.99
N ALA A 327 -2.73 6.17 22.89
CA ALA A 327 -3.54 4.95 22.80
C ALA A 327 -3.23 4.17 21.51
N ALA A 328 -3.06 4.86 20.38
CA ALA A 328 -2.70 4.24 19.10
C ALA A 328 -1.32 3.57 19.15
N SER A 329 -0.32 4.23 19.75
CA SER A 329 1.02 3.65 19.92
C SER A 329 0.98 2.38 20.77
N LYS A 330 0.30 2.42 21.92
CA LYS A 330 0.16 1.27 22.80
C LYS A 330 -0.56 0.09 22.14
N ALA A 331 -1.60 0.37 21.34
CA ALA A 331 -2.31 -0.67 20.60
C ALA A 331 -1.39 -1.34 19.57
N TYR A 332 -0.61 -0.56 18.82
CA TYR A 332 0.38 -1.08 17.88
C TYR A 332 1.45 -1.93 18.59
N GLU A 333 2.03 -1.42 19.67
CA GLU A 333 3.06 -2.12 20.47
C GLU A 333 2.54 -3.46 21.01
N SER A 334 1.29 -3.48 21.52
CA SER A 334 0.65 -4.70 21.99
C SER A 334 0.49 -5.73 20.87
N LEU A 335 -0.08 -5.34 19.71
CA LEU A 335 -0.29 -6.25 18.59
C LEU A 335 1.03 -6.78 18.00
N MET A 336 2.06 -5.94 17.92
CA MET A 336 3.40 -6.35 17.48
C MET A 336 4.03 -7.34 18.46
N GLY A 337 3.95 -7.05 19.77
CA GLY A 337 4.45 -7.95 20.81
C GLY A 337 3.73 -9.31 20.79
N ASP A 338 2.40 -9.32 20.66
CA ASP A 338 1.60 -10.56 20.56
C ASP A 338 2.00 -11.36 19.32
N SER A 339 2.15 -10.69 18.18
CA SER A 339 2.56 -11.34 16.93
C SER A 339 3.95 -11.96 17.01
N LEU A 340 4.89 -11.27 17.65
CA LEU A 340 6.24 -11.80 17.82
C LEU A 340 6.29 -12.94 18.85
N ARG A 341 5.46 -12.90 19.92
CA ARG A 341 5.32 -14.04 20.85
C ARG A 341 4.80 -15.27 20.16
N GLU A 342 3.79 -15.14 19.27
CA GLU A 342 3.29 -16.25 18.47
C GLU A 342 4.32 -16.77 17.46
N ALA A 343 5.07 -15.87 16.81
CA ALA A 343 6.18 -16.27 15.96
C ALA A 343 7.24 -17.07 16.74
N GLN A 344 7.55 -16.63 17.97
CA GLN A 344 8.48 -17.33 18.84
C GLN A 344 7.95 -18.70 19.28
N ARG A 345 6.65 -18.81 19.58
CA ARG A 345 6.01 -20.07 19.99
C ARG A 345 6.11 -21.13 18.88
N VAL A 346 5.75 -20.78 17.64
CA VAL A 346 5.73 -21.76 16.53
C VAL A 346 7.11 -22.09 16.00
N LEU A 347 8.11 -21.26 16.24
CA LEU A 347 9.47 -21.46 15.74
C LEU A 347 10.21 -22.55 16.53
N LYS A 348 10.83 -23.51 15.85
CA LYS A 348 11.66 -24.56 16.45
C LYS A 348 12.85 -23.97 17.22
N PRO A 349 13.38 -24.69 18.23
CA PRO A 349 14.70 -24.36 18.79
C PRO A 349 15.76 -24.27 17.70
N GLY A 350 16.56 -23.20 17.70
CA GLY A 350 17.54 -22.94 16.64
C GLY A 350 16.98 -22.37 15.34
N GLY A 351 15.67 -22.33 15.18
CA GLY A 351 15.00 -21.66 14.05
C GLY A 351 15.26 -20.16 14.02
N ALA A 352 15.04 -19.53 12.87
CA ALA A 352 15.28 -18.10 12.68
C ALA A 352 14.02 -17.34 12.26
N ILE A 353 13.88 -16.11 12.75
CA ILE A 353 12.93 -15.14 12.21
C ILE A 353 13.70 -14.12 11.38
N ALA A 354 13.20 -13.86 10.16
CA ALA A 354 13.65 -12.77 9.29
C ALA A 354 12.55 -11.71 9.19
N ILE A 355 12.86 -10.51 9.62
CA ILE A 355 11.91 -9.39 9.64
C ILE A 355 12.43 -8.32 8.68
N VAL A 356 11.61 -8.01 7.67
CA VAL A 356 11.84 -6.84 6.83
C VAL A 356 11.30 -5.61 7.57
N TYR A 357 12.12 -4.60 7.75
CA TYR A 357 11.68 -3.40 8.44
C TYR A 357 12.36 -2.15 7.90
N ALA A 358 11.61 -1.07 7.79
CA ALA A 358 12.10 0.25 7.41
C ALA A 358 11.37 1.32 8.23
N HIS A 359 12.09 2.06 9.03
CA HIS A 359 11.52 3.19 9.76
C HIS A 359 12.48 4.39 9.75
N LYS A 360 11.91 5.61 9.71
CA LYS A 360 12.69 6.85 9.61
C LYS A 360 13.15 7.41 10.95
N THR A 361 12.56 6.95 12.04
CA THR A 361 12.83 7.49 13.39
C THR A 361 13.38 6.42 14.32
N THR A 362 14.23 6.82 15.24
CA THR A 362 14.79 5.98 16.32
C THR A 362 13.69 5.36 17.16
N LEU A 363 12.58 6.08 17.41
CA LEU A 363 11.45 5.56 18.18
C LEU A 363 10.79 4.32 17.52
N GLY A 364 10.60 4.31 16.20
CA GLY A 364 10.04 3.14 15.52
C GLY A 364 10.97 1.92 15.61
N TRP A 365 12.29 2.14 15.59
CA TRP A 365 13.28 1.09 15.81
C TRP A 365 13.27 0.59 17.24
N ALA A 366 13.20 1.48 18.23
CA ALA A 366 13.15 1.13 19.64
C ALA A 366 11.96 0.21 19.95
N THR A 367 10.78 0.56 19.41
CA THR A 367 9.57 -0.26 19.57
C THR A 367 9.75 -1.70 19.03
N LEU A 368 10.37 -1.88 17.86
CA LEU A 368 10.61 -3.21 17.30
C LEU A 368 11.64 -3.99 18.13
N VAL A 369 12.72 -3.34 18.56
CA VAL A 369 13.77 -3.96 19.38
C VAL A 369 13.22 -4.43 20.73
N ASP A 370 12.43 -3.61 21.39
CA ASP A 370 11.76 -3.97 22.65
C ASP A 370 10.77 -5.09 22.47
N ALA A 371 9.98 -5.06 21.40
CA ALA A 371 9.05 -6.13 21.07
C ALA A 371 9.76 -7.47 20.81
N LEU A 372 10.88 -7.48 20.09
CA LEU A 372 11.71 -8.66 19.88
C LEU A 372 12.32 -9.17 21.18
N ARG A 373 12.93 -8.28 21.97
CA ARG A 373 13.57 -8.62 23.23
C ARG A 373 12.56 -9.22 24.22
N SER A 374 11.42 -8.57 24.40
CA SER A 374 10.36 -9.02 25.32
C SER A 374 9.68 -10.31 24.86
N SER A 375 9.65 -10.57 23.57
CA SER A 375 9.14 -11.82 22.99
C SER A 375 10.14 -12.97 23.00
N GLY A 376 11.32 -12.81 23.60
CA GLY A 376 12.30 -13.89 23.74
C GLY A 376 13.19 -14.12 22.52
N PHE A 377 13.40 -13.09 21.69
CA PHE A 377 14.34 -13.15 20.57
C PHE A 377 15.66 -12.44 20.89
N THR A 378 16.73 -12.93 20.26
CA THR A 378 18.03 -12.27 20.16
C THR A 378 18.30 -11.92 18.71
N ILE A 379 18.56 -10.66 18.41
CA ILE A 379 18.98 -10.21 17.07
C ILE A 379 20.40 -10.71 16.84
N VAL A 380 20.63 -11.39 15.71
CA VAL A 380 21.94 -11.96 15.38
C VAL A 380 22.61 -11.25 14.22
N GLU A 381 21.83 -10.76 13.26
CA GLU A 381 22.32 -10.11 12.03
C GLU A 381 21.34 -9.03 11.55
N ALA A 382 21.88 -8.03 10.84
CA ALA A 382 21.09 -7.09 10.06
C ALA A 382 21.74 -6.87 8.69
N TRP A 383 20.95 -6.97 7.65
CA TRP A 383 21.39 -6.84 6.26
C TRP A 383 20.61 -5.72 5.57
N PRO A 384 21.29 -4.68 5.06
CA PRO A 384 20.65 -3.70 4.20
C PRO A 384 20.42 -4.30 2.82
N LEU A 385 19.21 -4.20 2.31
CA LEU A 385 18.85 -4.63 0.97
C LEU A 385 18.10 -3.52 0.25
N VAL A 386 18.48 -3.27 -1.00
CA VAL A 386 17.80 -2.28 -1.85
C VAL A 386 16.52 -2.92 -2.38
N THR A 387 15.40 -2.64 -1.73
CA THR A 387 14.07 -3.15 -2.09
C THR A 387 13.25 -2.13 -2.87
N GLU A 388 13.61 -0.86 -2.84
CA GLU A 388 12.88 0.22 -3.47
C GLU A 388 13.37 0.51 -4.89
N MET A 389 12.43 0.63 -5.84
CA MET A 389 12.77 1.03 -7.21
C MET A 389 13.23 2.50 -7.26
N LYS A 390 14.40 2.77 -7.83
CA LYS A 390 14.88 4.12 -8.13
C LYS A 390 14.00 4.73 -9.23
N GLY A 391 12.91 5.42 -8.94
CA GLY A 391 12.08 6.01 -10.00
C GLY A 391 10.72 6.57 -9.66
N GLY A 392 10.34 6.77 -8.43
CA GLY A 392 9.06 7.39 -8.06
C GLY A 392 9.00 8.89 -8.36
N ARG A 393 7.82 9.39 -8.75
CA ARG A 393 7.51 10.76 -9.24
C ARG A 393 7.84 11.94 -8.31
N LYS A 394 8.36 11.70 -7.10
CA LYS A 394 8.75 12.75 -6.13
C LYS A 394 10.12 12.48 -5.52
N LYS A 395 11.15 12.54 -6.35
CA LYS A 395 12.55 12.53 -5.88
C LYS A 395 13.21 13.87 -6.02
N VAL A 396 12.67 14.88 -5.37
CA VAL A 396 13.40 16.17 -5.32
C VAL A 396 13.53 16.51 -3.87
N ASP A 397 13.44 16.24 -2.80
CA ASP A 397 13.77 16.80 -1.47
C ASP A 397 13.43 15.96 -0.23
N LYS A 398 13.40 14.63 -0.34
CA LYS A 398 13.42 13.83 0.89
C LYS A 398 14.47 12.73 0.75
N ALA A 399 15.47 12.75 1.61
CA ALA A 399 16.34 11.61 1.86
C ALA A 399 15.45 10.43 2.30
N MET A 400 15.01 9.64 1.32
CA MET A 400 14.32 8.37 1.59
C MET A 400 15.41 7.35 1.87
N LEU A 401 15.22 6.57 2.92
CA LEU A 401 15.96 5.33 3.07
C LEU A 401 15.80 4.54 1.77
N ALA A 402 16.90 4.35 1.04
CA ALA A 402 16.91 3.61 -0.22
C ALA A 402 16.87 2.09 0.01
N SER A 403 17.02 1.66 1.24
CA SER A 403 17.20 0.27 1.64
C SER A 403 16.25 -0.12 2.75
N SER A 404 15.63 -1.27 2.63
CA SER A 404 15.00 -1.98 3.75
C SER A 404 16.05 -2.75 4.52
N ILE A 405 15.80 -3.02 5.78
CA ILE A 405 16.71 -3.80 6.62
C ILE A 405 16.06 -5.16 6.87
N PHE A 406 16.82 -6.21 6.67
CA PHE A 406 16.47 -7.55 7.07
C PHE A 406 17.13 -7.84 8.43
N LEU A 407 16.31 -7.85 9.47
CA LEU A 407 16.74 -8.28 10.79
C LEU A 407 16.56 -9.79 10.90
N ILE A 408 17.63 -10.48 11.26
CA ILE A 408 17.62 -11.90 11.57
C ILE A 408 17.73 -12.05 13.09
N ALA A 409 16.76 -12.75 13.68
CA ALA A 409 16.76 -13.06 15.09
C ALA A 409 16.53 -14.55 15.34
N ARG A 410 16.92 -15.05 16.53
CA ARG A 410 16.73 -16.44 16.95
C ARG A 410 16.10 -16.48 18.31
N LYS A 411 15.46 -17.60 18.68
CA LYS A 411 15.01 -17.83 20.05
C LYS A 411 16.19 -17.63 21.00
N ARG A 412 15.96 -16.89 22.09
CA ARG A 412 16.93 -16.74 23.16
C ARG A 412 17.04 -18.04 23.93
N GLU A 413 18.25 -18.53 24.12
CA GLU A 413 18.50 -19.80 24.80
C GLU A 413 18.33 -19.69 26.31
N TYR A 414 18.75 -18.54 26.88
CA TYR A 414 18.71 -18.31 28.31
C TYR A 414 18.07 -16.93 28.61
N SER A 415 17.25 -16.90 29.66
CA SER A 415 16.71 -15.65 30.17
C SER A 415 17.50 -15.18 31.36
N SER A 416 18.35 -14.17 31.17
CA SER A 416 19.10 -13.53 32.22
C SER A 416 19.04 -12.01 32.10
N ALA A 417 19.07 -11.30 33.21
CA ALA A 417 19.36 -9.88 33.22
C ALA A 417 20.85 -9.66 32.92
N GLY A 418 21.18 -8.60 32.21
CA GLY A 418 22.56 -8.20 31.90
C GLY A 418 22.90 -6.85 32.51
N SER A 419 24.13 -6.70 33.01
CA SER A 419 24.65 -5.42 33.42
C SER A 419 25.07 -4.59 32.23
N TYR A 420 24.54 -3.36 32.14
CA TYR A 420 24.90 -2.47 31.04
C TYR A 420 26.40 -2.15 31.04
N GLU A 421 26.96 -1.76 32.20
CA GLU A 421 28.33 -1.35 32.32
C GLU A 421 29.32 -2.50 32.16
N ASP A 422 29.03 -3.67 32.75
CA ASP A 422 29.98 -4.78 32.81
C ASP A 422 29.94 -5.69 31.58
N GLU A 423 28.75 -5.85 30.97
CA GLU A 423 28.57 -6.86 29.92
C GLU A 423 28.17 -6.24 28.58
N VAL A 424 27.17 -5.35 28.56
CA VAL A 424 26.54 -4.90 27.30
C VAL A 424 27.42 -3.90 26.56
N ARG A 425 27.99 -2.91 27.24
CA ARG A 425 28.80 -1.85 26.65
C ARG A 425 30.07 -2.36 25.98
N SER A 426 30.81 -3.22 26.66
CA SER A 426 32.05 -3.81 26.14
C SER A 426 31.78 -4.70 24.91
N ASP A 427 30.71 -5.48 24.97
CA ASP A 427 30.26 -6.29 23.81
C ASP A 427 29.77 -5.43 22.63
N LEU A 428 29.05 -4.35 22.89
CA LEU A 428 28.60 -3.41 21.86
C LEU A 428 29.80 -2.85 21.08
N GLU A 429 30.79 -2.29 21.78
CA GLU A 429 31.99 -1.72 21.17
C GLU A 429 32.72 -2.76 20.29
N ARG A 430 32.94 -3.96 20.84
CA ARG A 430 33.59 -5.06 20.11
C ARG A 430 32.80 -5.48 18.86
N ILE A 431 31.52 -5.75 19.00
CA ILE A 431 30.65 -6.21 17.90
C ILE A 431 30.59 -5.16 16.80
N VAL A 432 30.42 -3.89 17.15
CA VAL A 432 30.34 -2.80 16.18
C VAL A 432 31.65 -2.67 15.40
N ARG A 433 32.82 -2.65 16.11
CA ARG A 433 34.12 -2.56 15.44
C ARG A 433 34.37 -3.71 14.47
N GLU A 434 34.15 -4.94 14.92
CA GLU A 434 34.29 -6.15 14.05
C GLU A 434 33.36 -6.07 12.83
N ARG A 435 32.15 -5.59 13.01
CA ARG A 435 31.18 -5.50 11.91
C ARG A 435 31.51 -4.40 10.91
N VAL A 436 31.86 -3.21 11.40
CA VAL A 436 32.33 -2.10 10.55
C VAL A 436 33.53 -2.53 9.72
N ASP A 437 34.50 -3.22 10.32
CA ASP A 437 35.68 -3.73 9.62
C ASP A 437 35.32 -4.73 8.51
N SER A 438 34.43 -5.65 8.83
CA SER A 438 33.96 -6.66 7.86
C SER A 438 33.25 -6.02 6.68
N LEU A 439 32.28 -5.12 6.95
CA LEU A 439 31.49 -4.42 5.94
C LEU A 439 32.38 -3.54 5.04
N TRP A 440 33.34 -2.83 5.65
CA TRP A 440 34.28 -2.00 4.92
C TRP A 440 35.14 -2.81 3.94
N LYS A 441 35.64 -3.98 4.39
CA LYS A 441 36.39 -4.93 3.52
C LYS A 441 35.54 -5.46 2.37
N MET A 442 34.23 -5.56 2.55
CA MET A 442 33.28 -5.95 1.50
C MET A 442 32.93 -4.80 0.53
N GLY A 443 33.43 -3.59 0.75
CA GLY A 443 33.11 -2.41 -0.05
C GLY A 443 31.76 -1.78 0.25
N ILE A 444 31.11 -2.15 1.36
CA ILE A 444 29.85 -1.54 1.81
C ILE A 444 30.20 -0.22 2.51
N THR A 445 29.59 0.88 2.09
CA THR A 445 29.88 2.23 2.58
C THR A 445 28.58 3.04 2.76
N GLY A 446 28.69 4.23 3.36
CA GLY A 446 27.57 5.16 3.53
C GLY A 446 26.48 4.65 4.47
N ALA A 447 25.23 4.96 4.19
CA ALA A 447 24.08 4.65 5.05
C ALA A 447 23.91 3.15 5.29
N ASP A 448 24.15 2.31 4.28
CA ASP A 448 23.99 0.86 4.37
C ASP A 448 24.97 0.24 5.37
N LEU A 449 26.19 0.77 5.46
CA LEU A 449 27.17 0.34 6.45
C LEU A 449 26.72 0.71 7.87
N VAL A 450 26.26 1.95 8.08
CA VAL A 450 25.76 2.41 9.39
C VAL A 450 24.62 1.50 9.85
N ILE A 451 23.63 1.27 9.00
CA ILE A 451 22.46 0.47 9.32
C ILE A 451 22.83 -0.98 9.68
N ALA A 452 23.72 -1.61 8.92
CA ALA A 452 24.15 -2.97 9.19
C ALA A 452 25.00 -3.08 10.48
N ALA A 453 25.79 -2.06 10.78
CA ALA A 453 26.57 -1.99 12.00
C ALA A 453 25.68 -1.76 13.24
N VAL A 454 24.69 -0.86 13.15
CA VAL A 454 23.67 -0.65 14.20
C VAL A 454 22.93 -1.96 14.47
N GLY A 455 22.45 -2.63 13.43
CA GLY A 455 21.77 -3.91 13.60
C GLY A 455 22.62 -4.98 14.29
N ALA A 456 23.90 -5.04 14.00
CA ALA A 456 24.82 -5.96 14.69
C ALA A 456 25.00 -5.58 16.17
N GLY A 457 25.10 -4.29 16.47
CA GLY A 457 25.21 -3.79 17.86
C GLY A 457 24.00 -4.17 18.74
N LEU A 458 22.80 -4.27 18.13
CA LEU A 458 21.58 -4.70 18.84
C LEU A 458 21.68 -6.11 19.43
N ARG A 459 22.59 -6.94 18.95
CA ARG A 459 22.86 -8.26 19.53
C ARG A 459 23.31 -8.17 20.99
N ALA A 460 24.17 -7.19 21.33
CA ALA A 460 24.67 -7.01 22.70
C ALA A 460 23.52 -6.79 23.70
N PHE A 461 22.45 -6.09 23.26
CA PHE A 461 21.29 -5.76 24.07
C PHE A 461 20.25 -6.90 24.12
N THR A 462 19.89 -7.43 22.95
CA THR A 462 18.77 -8.37 22.82
C THR A 462 19.10 -9.78 23.28
N ARG A 463 20.36 -10.11 23.54
CA ARG A 463 20.74 -11.40 24.13
C ARG A 463 20.27 -11.54 25.58
N PHE A 464 19.99 -10.44 26.26
CA PHE A 464 19.47 -10.42 27.64
C PHE A 464 17.94 -10.18 27.63
N SER A 465 17.25 -10.74 28.63
CA SER A 465 15.81 -10.51 28.81
C SER A 465 15.53 -9.09 29.33
N CYS A 466 16.43 -8.57 30.13
CA CYS A 466 16.46 -7.20 30.68
C CYS A 466 17.91 -6.72 30.72
N VAL A 467 18.13 -5.44 30.52
CA VAL A 467 19.45 -4.81 30.71
C VAL A 467 19.25 -3.68 31.70
N GLU A 468 20.08 -3.67 32.73
CA GLU A 468 19.98 -2.74 33.86
C GLU A 468 21.29 -1.95 34.02
N TYR A 469 21.16 -0.68 34.41
CA TYR A 469 22.25 0.14 34.88
C TYR A 469 22.70 -0.30 36.30
N ALA A 470 23.86 0.15 36.74
CA ALA A 470 24.38 -0.13 38.10
C ALA A 470 23.40 0.35 39.21
N ASN A 471 22.49 1.28 38.93
CA ASN A 471 21.48 1.73 39.89
C ASN A 471 20.21 0.86 39.91
N GLY A 472 20.12 -0.21 39.07
CA GLY A 472 18.99 -1.10 38.98
C GLY A 472 17.86 -0.60 38.08
N GLU A 473 18.02 0.53 37.39
CA GLU A 473 17.06 1.00 36.39
C GLU A 473 17.25 0.28 35.06
N GLU A 474 16.15 -0.10 34.45
CA GLU A 474 16.18 -0.74 33.12
C GLU A 474 16.65 0.26 32.05
N VAL A 475 17.54 -0.19 31.16
CA VAL A 475 18.04 0.58 30.03
C VAL A 475 16.93 0.61 28.91
N PRO A 476 16.37 1.78 28.57
CA PRO A 476 15.41 1.88 27.49
C PRO A 476 16.06 1.60 26.13
N ALA A 477 15.37 0.86 25.24
CA ALA A 477 15.89 0.56 23.92
C ALA A 477 16.19 1.82 23.08
N GLU A 478 15.44 2.89 23.26
CA GLU A 478 15.69 4.18 22.59
C GLU A 478 17.07 4.76 22.98
N LYS A 479 17.42 4.73 24.29
CA LYS A 479 18.73 5.16 24.79
C LYS A 479 19.84 4.27 24.24
N PHE A 480 19.64 2.96 24.30
CA PHE A 480 20.62 2.01 23.78
C PHE A 480 20.87 2.19 22.28
N LEU A 481 19.83 2.42 21.48
CA LEU A 481 19.97 2.71 20.05
C LEU A 481 20.82 3.96 19.79
N ALA A 482 20.60 5.03 20.55
CA ALA A 482 21.40 6.25 20.42
C ALA A 482 22.90 5.99 20.74
N GLU A 483 23.19 5.13 21.70
CA GLU A 483 24.56 4.72 22.01
C GLU A 483 25.18 3.86 20.92
N VAL A 484 24.42 2.90 20.36
CA VAL A 484 24.87 2.10 19.21
C VAL A 484 25.24 3.00 18.04
N GLU A 485 24.38 3.97 17.72
CA GLU A 485 24.66 4.96 16.67
C GLU A 485 25.94 5.77 16.95
N GLY A 486 26.14 6.17 18.21
CA GLY A 486 27.35 6.85 18.66
C GLY A 486 28.62 6.02 18.45
N VAL A 487 28.61 4.76 18.88
CA VAL A 487 29.75 3.83 18.72
C VAL A 487 30.05 3.55 17.25
N VAL A 488 29.01 3.39 16.43
CA VAL A 488 29.17 3.20 14.97
C VAL A 488 29.81 4.44 14.33
N LEU A 489 29.32 5.63 14.67
CA LEU A 489 29.86 6.88 14.15
C LEU A 489 31.31 7.10 14.57
N GLU A 490 31.63 6.88 15.83
CA GLU A 490 33.00 6.99 16.38
C GLU A 490 33.95 6.03 15.66
N THR A 491 33.54 4.75 15.53
CA THR A 491 34.33 3.74 14.80
C THR A 491 34.56 4.12 13.33
N LEU A 492 33.58 4.72 12.68
CA LEU A 492 33.73 5.20 11.31
C LEU A 492 34.64 6.41 11.18
N LEU A 493 34.56 7.35 12.11
CA LEU A 493 35.44 8.53 12.15
C LEU A 493 36.90 8.09 12.38
N GLU A 494 37.14 7.18 13.32
CA GLU A 494 38.46 6.59 13.52
C GLU A 494 39.01 5.96 12.24
N LYS A 495 38.16 5.20 11.51
CA LYS A 495 38.56 4.50 10.29
C LYS A 495 38.82 5.42 9.11
N ILE A 496 38.06 6.50 8.96
CA ILE A 496 38.18 7.46 7.85
C ILE A 496 39.32 8.44 8.10
N PHE A 497 39.48 8.95 9.31
CA PHE A 497 40.39 10.03 9.63
C PHE A 497 41.64 9.59 10.38
N GLY A 498 41.68 8.35 10.85
CA GLY A 498 42.83 7.84 11.65
C GLY A 498 42.99 8.51 13.02
N VAL A 499 41.93 9.15 13.52
CA VAL A 499 41.93 9.85 14.81
C VAL A 499 41.31 8.90 15.84
N THR A 500 42.15 8.40 16.75
CA THR A 500 41.69 7.79 18.02
C THR A 500 41.39 8.91 18.98
N GLY A 501 40.10 9.03 19.40
CA GLY A 501 39.66 9.99 20.40
C GLY A 501 40.21 9.69 21.79
#